data_781e7197c7718d176284cc955f0c6271
#
_entry.id   781e7197c7718d176284cc955f0c6271
#
_cell.length_a   1.000
_cell.length_b   1.000
_cell.length_c   1.000
_cell.angle_alpha   90.00
_cell.angle_beta   90.00
_cell.angle_gamma   90.00
#
_symmetry.space_group_name_H-M   'P 1'
#
loop_
_entity.id
_entity.type
_entity.pdbx_description
1 polymer ?
#
loop_
_entity_poly.entity_id
_entity_poly.type
_entity_poly.pdbx_seq_one_letter_code
_entity_poly.pdbx_strand_id
1 'polypeptide(L)'
;MFKGFREEYVQVDKGKLFCRIGGEGTPLLLLHGYPQTHVMWYKTAPELAKNFTIIAADLRGYGSSMVLPSDPNHATYSKREMANDMIQLMNKLGYDKFFVAGHDRGGRVAHRLARDHRQRVIAMSVLDICPTLDMYEATDMEFARSYFHWYFLIQPKGLPEKMIESDPRAWVDSCLQKWSGGREFGPAEEAYLAAFSQPERIHASCEDYRAAAGIDLEHDRADRDQLLNIPIQILWGKHGVIGRKFSPIKVWQAYTTEKVSGCAMPTGHFIPEEDPKGVITKLNNFFLSTN
;
A
#
# COMPACT_ATOMS: atom_id res chain seq x y z
N MET A 1 -0.76 -7.34 -19.43
CA MET A 1 -0.87 -6.18 -18.51
C MET A 1 0.40 -5.33 -18.66
N PHE A 2 0.44 -4.07 -18.29
CA PHE A 2 1.62 -3.18 -18.34
C PHE A 2 2.31 -3.08 -19.72
N LYS A 3 1.55 -2.86 -20.81
CA LYS A 3 2.13 -2.68 -22.13
C LYS A 3 3.12 -1.49 -22.14
N GLY A 4 4.34 -1.71 -22.63
CA GLY A 4 5.40 -0.70 -22.69
C GLY A 4 6.23 -0.56 -21.41
N PHE A 5 5.97 -1.36 -20.39
CA PHE A 5 6.77 -1.40 -19.16
C PHE A 5 7.81 -2.51 -19.21
N ARG A 6 9.01 -2.24 -18.71
CA ARG A 6 10.02 -3.28 -18.45
C ARG A 6 9.83 -3.86 -17.06
N GLU A 7 10.24 -5.11 -16.90
CA GLU A 7 10.38 -5.77 -15.61
C GLU A 7 11.80 -5.56 -15.09
N GLU A 8 11.92 -5.33 -13.79
CA GLU A 8 13.22 -5.17 -13.18
C GLU A 8 13.27 -5.78 -11.78
N TYR A 9 14.37 -6.52 -11.50
CA TYR A 9 14.74 -6.98 -10.18
C TYR A 9 15.91 -6.14 -9.67
N VAL A 10 15.63 -5.22 -8.77
CA VAL A 10 16.62 -4.30 -8.24
C VAL A 10 17.25 -4.87 -6.97
N GLN A 11 18.58 -4.99 -6.93
CA GLN A 11 19.29 -5.46 -5.75
C GLN A 11 19.33 -4.34 -4.69
N VAL A 12 18.76 -4.62 -3.53
CA VAL A 12 18.84 -3.82 -2.31
C VAL A 12 19.62 -4.60 -1.24
N ASP A 13 19.85 -4.01 -0.08
CA ASP A 13 20.74 -4.61 0.93
C ASP A 13 20.32 -6.02 1.37
N LYS A 14 19.02 -6.24 1.56
CA LYS A 14 18.51 -7.52 2.09
C LYS A 14 18.06 -8.52 1.03
N GLY A 15 18.07 -8.15 -0.27
CA GLY A 15 17.64 -9.03 -1.35
C GLY A 15 17.25 -8.28 -2.61
N LYS A 16 16.28 -8.80 -3.35
CA LYS A 16 15.80 -8.18 -4.59
C LYS A 16 14.35 -7.73 -4.47
N LEU A 17 14.08 -6.53 -4.97
CA LEU A 17 12.74 -6.01 -5.15
C LEU A 17 12.35 -6.07 -6.62
N PHE A 18 11.14 -6.52 -6.88
CA PHE A 18 10.57 -6.52 -8.22
C PHE A 18 9.80 -5.22 -8.47
N CYS A 19 9.93 -4.66 -9.66
CA CYS A 19 9.11 -3.56 -10.12
C CYS A 19 8.85 -3.57 -11.63
N ARG A 20 7.79 -2.89 -12.04
CA ARG A 20 7.49 -2.52 -13.42
C ARG A 20 7.84 -1.05 -13.61
N ILE A 21 8.59 -0.73 -14.67
CA ILE A 21 9.02 0.64 -14.95
C ILE A 21 8.61 1.03 -16.36
N GLY A 22 8.00 2.22 -16.50
CA GLY A 22 7.59 2.74 -17.80
C GLY A 22 7.24 4.22 -17.75
N GLY A 23 7.20 4.87 -18.92
CA GLY A 23 6.94 6.30 -19.03
C GLY A 23 8.19 7.16 -18.86
N GLU A 24 7.98 8.48 -18.97
CA GLU A 24 9.02 9.50 -18.81
C GLU A 24 8.47 10.67 -17.99
N GLY A 25 9.34 11.38 -17.27
CA GLY A 25 8.99 12.52 -16.42
C GLY A 25 9.37 12.31 -14.96
N THR A 26 8.81 13.13 -14.07
CA THR A 26 9.07 13.03 -12.62
C THR A 26 8.68 11.63 -12.12
N PRO A 27 9.56 10.95 -11.33
CA PRO A 27 9.27 9.59 -10.87
C PRO A 27 8.05 9.54 -9.96
N LEU A 28 7.18 8.54 -10.19
CA LEU A 28 6.03 8.23 -9.36
C LEU A 28 6.09 6.76 -8.92
N LEU A 29 6.37 6.56 -7.63
CA LEU A 29 6.36 5.26 -6.99
C LEU A 29 4.94 4.84 -6.65
N LEU A 30 4.51 3.67 -7.16
CA LEU A 30 3.19 3.08 -6.92
C LEU A 30 3.32 1.85 -6.04
N LEU A 31 2.64 1.85 -4.88
CA LEU A 31 2.69 0.78 -3.88
C LEU A 31 1.31 0.14 -3.69
N HIS A 32 1.30 -1.19 -3.73
CA HIS A 32 0.08 -2.00 -3.65
C HIS A 32 -0.35 -2.28 -2.20
N GLY A 33 -1.55 -2.86 -2.05
CA GLY A 33 -2.11 -3.33 -0.79
C GLY A 33 -2.19 -4.84 -0.67
N TYR A 34 -2.92 -5.30 0.34
CA TYR A 34 -3.20 -6.70 0.64
C TYR A 34 -4.53 -7.15 0.00
N PRO A 35 -4.65 -8.37 -0.52
CA PRO A 35 -3.63 -9.38 -0.78
C PRO A 35 -3.04 -9.30 -2.19
N GLN A 36 -2.81 -8.09 -2.67
CA GLN A 36 -2.47 -7.75 -4.03
C GLN A 36 -0.94 -7.72 -4.27
N THR A 37 -0.57 -7.32 -5.49
CA THR A 37 0.79 -7.06 -5.95
C THR A 37 0.81 -5.79 -6.79
N HIS A 38 1.96 -5.40 -7.37
CA HIS A 38 2.05 -4.32 -8.35
C HIS A 38 0.97 -4.40 -9.44
N VAL A 39 0.43 -5.60 -9.68
CA VAL A 39 -0.58 -5.85 -10.73
C VAL A 39 -1.83 -4.98 -10.53
N MET A 40 -2.19 -4.59 -9.31
CA MET A 40 -3.34 -3.72 -9.08
C MET A 40 -3.31 -2.39 -9.86
N TRP A 41 -2.12 -1.97 -10.28
CA TRP A 41 -1.91 -0.73 -11.04
C TRP A 41 -2.03 -0.91 -12.55
N TYR A 42 -2.29 -2.13 -13.05
CA TYR A 42 -2.23 -2.43 -14.49
C TYR A 42 -3.21 -1.61 -15.37
N LYS A 43 -4.34 -1.16 -14.80
CA LYS A 43 -5.32 -0.30 -15.48
C LYS A 43 -4.94 1.18 -15.43
N THR A 44 -4.18 1.59 -14.44
CA THR A 44 -3.87 3.02 -14.18
C THR A 44 -2.47 3.41 -14.61
N ALA A 45 -1.49 2.56 -14.37
CA ALA A 45 -0.08 2.85 -14.65
C ALA A 45 0.21 3.23 -16.11
N PRO A 46 -0.35 2.57 -17.15
CA PRO A 46 -0.08 2.95 -18.54
C PRO A 46 -0.55 4.38 -18.91
N GLU A 47 -1.63 4.85 -18.31
CA GLU A 47 -2.12 6.21 -18.54
C GLU A 47 -1.31 7.24 -17.73
N LEU A 48 -0.93 6.92 -16.50
CA LEU A 48 -0.06 7.77 -15.69
C LEU A 48 1.35 7.89 -16.30
N ALA A 49 1.83 6.85 -16.98
CA ALA A 49 3.11 6.84 -17.68
C ALA A 49 3.22 7.85 -18.85
N LYS A 50 2.13 8.48 -19.25
CA LYS A 50 2.15 9.59 -20.20
C LYS A 50 2.73 10.88 -19.61
N ASN A 51 2.73 11.01 -18.28
CA ASN A 51 3.17 12.21 -17.56
C ASN A 51 4.28 11.95 -16.54
N PHE A 52 4.52 10.69 -16.16
CA PHE A 52 5.44 10.31 -15.09
C PHE A 52 6.30 9.12 -15.50
N THR A 53 7.49 9.02 -14.92
CA THR A 53 8.19 7.74 -14.87
C THR A 53 7.58 6.90 -13.75
N ILE A 54 6.84 5.88 -14.11
CA ILE A 54 6.14 5.00 -13.16
C ILE A 54 7.06 3.90 -12.68
N ILE A 55 7.11 3.69 -11.36
CA ILE A 55 7.76 2.56 -10.70
C ILE A 55 6.67 1.85 -9.87
N ALA A 56 6.08 0.78 -10.42
CA ALA A 56 5.10 -0.04 -9.70
C ALA A 56 5.82 -1.21 -9.05
N ALA A 57 6.04 -1.15 -7.73
CA ALA A 57 6.88 -2.09 -6.99
C ALA A 57 6.03 -3.11 -6.20
N ASP A 58 6.56 -4.33 -6.09
CA ASP A 58 6.11 -5.28 -5.08
C ASP A 58 6.81 -5.01 -3.75
N LEU A 59 6.04 -4.92 -2.66
CA LEU A 59 6.57 -4.80 -1.31
C LEU A 59 7.31 -6.10 -0.89
N ARG A 60 8.27 -6.00 0.06
CA ARG A 60 8.88 -7.20 0.64
C ARG A 60 7.80 -8.15 1.16
N GLY A 61 7.96 -9.44 0.89
CA GLY A 61 6.99 -10.46 1.27
C GLY A 61 5.84 -10.65 0.28
N TYR A 62 5.70 -9.78 -0.73
CA TYR A 62 4.62 -9.80 -1.71
C TYR A 62 5.14 -9.97 -3.13
N GLY A 63 4.23 -10.41 -4.01
CA GLY A 63 4.46 -10.51 -5.45
C GLY A 63 5.73 -11.29 -5.81
N SER A 64 6.64 -10.68 -6.54
CA SER A 64 7.94 -11.24 -6.94
C SER A 64 9.12 -10.67 -6.15
N SER A 65 8.86 -9.84 -5.13
CA SER A 65 9.89 -9.32 -4.25
C SER A 65 10.38 -10.34 -3.22
N MET A 66 11.52 -10.05 -2.60
CA MET A 66 12.15 -10.91 -1.58
C MET A 66 11.21 -11.24 -0.44
N VAL A 67 11.34 -12.44 0.09
CA VAL A 67 10.82 -12.89 1.38
C VAL A 67 11.99 -13.05 2.33
N LEU A 68 11.86 -12.55 3.55
CA LEU A 68 12.92 -12.56 4.57
C LEU A 68 12.47 -13.37 5.78
N PRO A 69 13.40 -13.95 6.55
CA PRO A 69 13.07 -14.55 7.84
C PRO A 69 12.43 -13.53 8.78
N SER A 70 11.44 -13.96 9.52
CA SER A 70 10.83 -13.14 10.57
C SER A 70 11.72 -13.08 11.83
N ASP A 71 11.53 -12.03 12.61
CA ASP A 71 12.18 -11.86 13.92
C ASP A 71 11.12 -11.79 15.03
N PRO A 72 11.51 -11.98 16.32
CA PRO A 72 10.56 -12.03 17.42
C PRO A 72 9.70 -10.77 17.61
N ASN A 73 10.19 -9.62 17.15
CA ASN A 73 9.50 -8.33 17.26
C ASN A 73 8.78 -7.95 15.95
N HIS A 74 8.79 -8.83 14.96
CA HIS A 74 8.21 -8.62 13.62
C HIS A 74 8.81 -7.41 12.86
N ALA A 75 9.93 -6.86 13.34
CA ALA A 75 10.55 -5.64 12.81
C ALA A 75 10.98 -5.79 11.35
N THR A 76 11.34 -7.00 10.91
CA THR A 76 11.67 -7.31 9.51
C THR A 76 10.58 -6.87 8.53
N TYR A 77 9.31 -6.95 8.94
CA TYR A 77 8.16 -6.59 8.09
C TYR A 77 7.50 -5.27 8.51
N SER A 78 8.19 -4.45 9.33
CA SER A 78 7.69 -3.12 9.71
C SER A 78 7.62 -2.18 8.50
N LYS A 79 6.75 -1.19 8.58
CA LYS A 79 6.61 -0.16 7.54
C LYS A 79 7.89 0.66 7.39
N ARG A 80 8.68 0.80 8.46
CA ARG A 80 10.00 1.46 8.43
C ARG A 80 10.99 0.69 7.56
N GLU A 81 11.06 -0.62 7.73
CA GLU A 81 11.93 -1.45 6.90
C GLU A 81 11.46 -1.51 5.43
N MET A 82 10.14 -1.57 5.20
CA MET A 82 9.58 -1.49 3.85
C MET A 82 9.83 -0.11 3.20
N ALA A 83 9.77 0.97 3.96
CA ALA A 83 10.12 2.31 3.50
C ALA A 83 11.60 2.42 3.12
N ASN A 84 12.50 1.83 3.92
CA ASN A 84 13.93 1.75 3.62
C ASN A 84 14.20 0.98 2.32
N ASP A 85 13.44 -0.10 2.06
CA ASP A 85 13.53 -0.82 0.77
C ASP A 85 13.19 0.09 -0.40
N MET A 86 12.12 0.88 -0.28
CA MET A 86 11.69 1.78 -1.35
C MET A 86 12.70 2.90 -1.59
N ILE A 87 13.34 3.43 -0.55
CA ILE A 87 14.44 4.39 -0.71
C ILE A 87 15.62 3.78 -1.44
N GLN A 88 16.01 2.56 -1.07
CA GLN A 88 17.10 1.87 -1.76
C GLN A 88 16.75 1.57 -3.21
N LEU A 89 15.51 1.13 -3.49
CA LEU A 89 14.99 0.93 -4.84
C LEU A 89 15.14 2.21 -5.67
N MET A 90 14.62 3.33 -5.16
CA MET A 90 14.66 4.61 -5.89
C MET A 90 16.09 5.13 -6.09
N ASN A 91 16.97 4.95 -5.09
CA ASN A 91 18.40 5.28 -5.22
C ASN A 91 19.09 4.46 -6.32
N LYS A 92 18.86 3.14 -6.36
CA LYS A 92 19.44 2.25 -7.38
C LYS A 92 18.98 2.59 -8.79
N LEU A 93 17.73 3.09 -8.91
CA LEU A 93 17.17 3.57 -10.17
C LEU A 93 17.61 5.00 -10.54
N GLY A 94 18.38 5.68 -9.66
CA GLY A 94 18.91 7.03 -9.91
C GLY A 94 17.94 8.17 -9.59
N TYR A 95 16.88 7.90 -8.82
CA TYR A 95 15.86 8.90 -8.47
C TYR A 95 16.05 9.44 -7.05
N ASP A 96 16.44 10.70 -6.94
CA ASP A 96 16.65 11.39 -5.65
C ASP A 96 15.35 11.85 -5.02
N LYS A 97 14.46 12.46 -5.81
CA LYS A 97 13.14 12.92 -5.38
C LYS A 97 12.05 12.32 -6.24
N PHE A 98 10.92 12.02 -5.64
CA PHE A 98 9.82 11.34 -6.33
C PHE A 98 8.47 11.60 -5.66
N PHE A 99 7.42 11.39 -6.41
CA PHE A 99 6.05 11.25 -5.91
C PHE A 99 5.81 9.83 -5.43
N VAL A 100 4.89 9.66 -4.48
CA VAL A 100 4.44 8.34 -4.06
C VAL A 100 2.93 8.26 -3.98
N ALA A 101 2.37 7.19 -4.54
CA ALA A 101 0.97 6.82 -4.33
C ALA A 101 0.90 5.39 -3.78
N GLY A 102 0.18 5.21 -2.68
CA GLY A 102 0.07 3.90 -2.04
C GLY A 102 -1.37 3.56 -1.64
N HIS A 103 -1.75 2.32 -1.91
CA HIS A 103 -3.04 1.77 -1.52
C HIS A 103 -2.86 0.82 -0.34
N ASP A 104 -3.76 0.85 0.63
CA ASP A 104 -3.80 -0.03 1.81
C ASP A 104 -2.41 -0.22 2.47
N ARG A 105 -1.81 -1.41 2.46
CA ARG A 105 -0.47 -1.66 3.03
C ARG A 105 0.58 -0.74 2.42
N GLY A 106 0.53 -0.54 1.09
CA GLY A 106 1.40 0.40 0.38
C GLY A 106 1.20 1.85 0.77
N GLY A 107 -0.02 2.26 1.11
CA GLY A 107 -0.29 3.59 1.65
C GLY A 107 0.36 3.82 3.02
N ARG A 108 0.43 2.77 3.86
CA ARG A 108 1.12 2.81 5.15
C ARG A 108 2.62 2.88 4.99
N VAL A 109 3.16 2.17 4.00
CA VAL A 109 4.59 2.29 3.62
C VAL A 109 4.88 3.69 3.10
N ALA A 110 4.02 4.26 2.23
CA ALA A 110 4.17 5.62 1.72
C ALA A 110 4.16 6.66 2.86
N HIS A 111 3.26 6.51 3.84
CA HIS A 111 3.23 7.37 5.03
C HIS A 111 4.53 7.28 5.83
N ARG A 112 5.00 6.07 6.14
CA ARG A 112 6.26 5.86 6.87
C ARG A 112 7.47 6.40 6.10
N LEU A 113 7.50 6.17 4.79
CA LEU A 113 8.54 6.68 3.90
C LEU A 113 8.59 8.22 3.90
N ALA A 114 7.43 8.89 3.82
CA ALA A 114 7.37 10.35 3.91
C ALA A 114 7.83 10.87 5.28
N ARG A 115 7.59 10.13 6.37
CA ARG A 115 8.04 10.51 7.73
C ARG A 115 9.54 10.36 7.92
N ASP A 116 10.10 9.21 7.52
CA ASP A 116 11.50 8.89 7.77
C ASP A 116 12.44 9.55 6.73
N HIS A 117 11.93 9.85 5.51
CA HIS A 117 12.72 10.37 4.39
C HIS A 117 12.08 11.62 3.76
N ARG A 118 11.78 12.61 4.60
CA ARG A 118 10.99 13.82 4.26
C ARG A 118 11.47 14.58 3.03
N GLN A 119 12.80 14.61 2.80
CA GLN A 119 13.38 15.36 1.68
C GLN A 119 13.30 14.62 0.34
N ARG A 120 12.89 13.35 0.36
CA ARG A 120 12.82 12.48 -0.81
C ARG A 120 11.45 12.46 -1.47
N VAL A 121 10.39 12.67 -0.69
CA VAL A 121 9.00 12.65 -1.16
C VAL A 121 8.55 14.07 -1.49
N ILE A 122 8.22 14.31 -2.76
CA ILE A 122 7.72 15.60 -3.23
C ILE A 122 6.27 15.81 -2.80
N ALA A 123 5.41 14.82 -3.01
CA ALA A 123 4.03 14.77 -2.59
C ALA A 123 3.57 13.31 -2.45
N MET A 124 2.53 13.09 -1.63
CA MET A 124 2.01 11.75 -1.33
C MET A 124 0.52 11.67 -1.60
N SER A 125 0.08 10.60 -2.28
CA SER A 125 -1.32 10.22 -2.36
C SER A 125 -1.55 8.88 -1.67
N VAL A 126 -2.50 8.81 -0.74
CA VAL A 126 -2.89 7.57 -0.06
C VAL A 126 -4.32 7.18 -0.42
N LEU A 127 -4.52 5.88 -0.68
CA LEU A 127 -5.77 5.35 -1.17
C LEU A 127 -6.36 4.36 -0.14
N ASP A 128 -7.57 4.68 0.28
CA ASP A 128 -8.46 3.94 1.20
C ASP A 128 -7.84 3.57 2.55
N ILE A 129 -7.08 4.50 3.16
CA ILE A 129 -6.55 4.35 4.52
C ILE A 129 -6.67 5.63 5.34
N CYS A 130 -6.72 5.45 6.66
CA CYS A 130 -6.26 6.41 7.66
C CYS A 130 -4.94 5.92 8.28
N PRO A 131 -4.16 6.76 9.00
CA PRO A 131 -2.94 6.32 9.66
C PRO A 131 -3.18 5.11 10.58
N THR A 132 -2.20 4.21 10.63
CA THR A 132 -2.35 2.91 11.31
C THR A 132 -2.73 3.06 12.78
N LEU A 133 -2.08 3.98 13.48
CA LEU A 133 -2.34 4.24 14.90
C LEU A 133 -3.79 4.69 15.13
N ASP A 134 -4.27 5.68 14.36
CA ASP A 134 -5.65 6.18 14.50
C ASP A 134 -6.69 5.09 14.21
N MET A 135 -6.42 4.19 13.27
CA MET A 135 -7.33 3.09 12.97
C MET A 135 -7.38 2.07 14.10
N TYR A 136 -6.25 1.72 14.72
CA TYR A 136 -6.24 0.83 15.89
C TYR A 136 -6.88 1.49 17.12
N GLU A 137 -6.61 2.77 17.37
CA GLU A 137 -7.21 3.52 18.48
C GLU A 137 -8.73 3.71 18.33
N ALA A 138 -9.24 3.73 17.09
CA ALA A 138 -10.68 3.81 16.78
C ALA A 138 -11.39 2.44 16.72
N THR A 139 -10.74 1.37 17.19
CA THR A 139 -11.31 0.02 17.17
C THR A 139 -12.57 -0.07 18.02
N ASP A 140 -13.63 -0.59 17.39
CA ASP A 140 -14.88 -0.97 18.03
C ASP A 140 -15.44 -2.23 17.37
N MET A 141 -16.62 -2.67 17.75
CA MET A 141 -17.24 -3.86 17.20
C MET A 141 -17.47 -3.77 15.69
N GLU A 142 -17.85 -2.60 15.17
CA GLU A 142 -18.06 -2.40 13.73
C GLU A 142 -16.74 -2.55 12.98
N PHE A 143 -15.67 -1.92 13.47
CA PHE A 143 -14.34 -2.03 12.87
C PHE A 143 -13.83 -3.47 12.91
N ALA A 144 -13.90 -4.13 14.08
CA ALA A 144 -13.46 -5.50 14.24
C ALA A 144 -14.19 -6.48 13.32
N ARG A 145 -15.52 -6.30 13.10
CA ARG A 145 -16.29 -7.12 12.16
C ARG A 145 -15.96 -6.83 10.69
N SER A 146 -15.73 -5.58 10.35
CA SER A 146 -15.43 -5.16 8.98
C SER A 146 -13.99 -5.53 8.57
N TYR A 147 -13.04 -5.34 9.48
CA TYR A 147 -11.62 -5.61 9.32
C TYR A 147 -11.15 -6.78 10.21
N PHE A 148 -11.96 -7.85 10.30
CA PHE A 148 -11.62 -9.02 11.14
C PHE A 148 -10.24 -9.60 10.81
N HIS A 149 -9.82 -9.50 9.55
CA HIS A 149 -8.52 -9.98 9.10
C HIS A 149 -7.34 -9.31 9.81
N TRP A 150 -7.47 -8.07 10.27
CA TRP A 150 -6.44 -7.41 11.09
C TRP A 150 -6.17 -8.16 12.38
N TYR A 151 -7.24 -8.67 13.01
CA TYR A 151 -7.17 -9.40 14.27
C TYR A 151 -6.88 -10.89 14.09
N PHE A 152 -7.24 -11.44 12.93
CA PHE A 152 -6.94 -12.81 12.59
C PHE A 152 -5.47 -12.98 12.18
N LEU A 153 -4.95 -12.13 11.29
CA LEU A 153 -3.59 -12.24 10.76
C LEU A 153 -2.49 -11.97 11.83
N ILE A 154 -2.82 -11.26 12.90
CA ILE A 154 -1.89 -11.00 14.01
C ILE A 154 -1.84 -12.14 15.05
N GLN A 155 -2.66 -13.16 14.91
CA GLN A 155 -2.61 -14.29 15.84
C GLN A 155 -1.24 -14.99 15.80
N PRO A 156 -0.88 -15.74 16.88
CA PRO A 156 0.41 -16.42 16.95
C PRO A 156 0.71 -17.25 15.70
N LYS A 157 1.98 -17.26 15.31
CA LYS A 157 2.48 -17.98 14.14
C LYS A 157 1.96 -19.42 14.09
N GLY A 158 1.50 -19.80 12.93
CA GLY A 158 0.98 -21.13 12.61
C GLY A 158 -0.54 -21.22 12.61
N LEU A 159 -1.28 -20.32 13.29
CA LEU A 159 -2.74 -20.35 13.23
C LEU A 159 -3.28 -19.73 11.92
N PRO A 160 -3.05 -18.43 11.62
CA PRO A 160 -3.56 -17.86 10.38
C PRO A 160 -2.92 -18.48 9.15
N GLU A 161 -1.61 -18.75 9.21
CA GLU A 161 -0.90 -19.38 8.09
C GLU A 161 -1.53 -20.71 7.68
N LYS A 162 -1.70 -21.66 8.61
CA LYS A 162 -2.29 -22.98 8.32
C LYS A 162 -3.73 -22.90 7.82
N MET A 163 -4.51 -21.98 8.36
CA MET A 163 -5.90 -21.80 7.91
C MET A 163 -5.95 -21.26 6.47
N ILE A 164 -5.10 -20.30 6.14
CA ILE A 164 -5.04 -19.73 4.78
C ILE A 164 -4.42 -20.73 3.79
N GLU A 165 -3.35 -21.43 4.18
CA GLU A 165 -2.69 -22.46 3.38
C GLU A 165 -3.62 -23.62 3.02
N SER A 166 -4.63 -23.90 3.84
CA SER A 166 -5.62 -24.96 3.54
C SER A 166 -6.48 -24.65 2.31
N ASP A 167 -6.76 -23.38 2.03
CA ASP A 167 -7.47 -22.91 0.84
C ASP A 167 -7.13 -21.43 0.56
N PRO A 168 -5.97 -21.15 -0.07
CA PRO A 168 -5.57 -19.79 -0.39
C PRO A 168 -6.54 -19.09 -1.35
N ARG A 169 -7.19 -19.84 -2.26
CA ARG A 169 -8.17 -19.30 -3.20
C ARG A 169 -9.37 -18.75 -2.45
N ALA A 170 -10.01 -19.54 -1.57
CA ALA A 170 -11.15 -19.09 -0.81
C ALA A 170 -10.83 -17.85 0.04
N TRP A 171 -9.60 -17.76 0.55
CA TRP A 171 -9.16 -16.60 1.29
C TRP A 171 -9.04 -15.34 0.41
N VAL A 172 -8.32 -15.42 -0.72
CA VAL A 172 -8.12 -14.31 -1.66
C VAL A 172 -9.47 -13.85 -2.21
N ASP A 173 -10.30 -14.77 -2.70
CA ASP A 173 -11.63 -14.48 -3.24
C ASP A 173 -12.51 -13.77 -2.18
N SER A 174 -12.49 -14.25 -0.93
CA SER A 174 -13.23 -13.63 0.17
C SER A 174 -12.79 -12.18 0.43
N CYS A 175 -11.47 -11.91 0.38
CA CYS A 175 -10.94 -10.56 0.53
C CYS A 175 -11.37 -9.66 -0.63
N LEU A 176 -11.17 -10.12 -1.86
CA LEU A 176 -11.49 -9.34 -3.06
C LEU A 176 -12.99 -9.04 -3.17
N GLN A 177 -13.85 -10.03 -3.03
CA GLN A 177 -15.30 -9.89 -3.15
C GLN A 177 -15.91 -9.03 -2.04
N LYS A 178 -15.51 -9.30 -0.79
CA LYS A 178 -16.07 -8.60 0.37
C LYS A 178 -15.74 -7.11 0.36
N TRP A 179 -14.52 -6.75 -0.02
CA TRP A 179 -14.07 -5.37 0.09
C TRP A 179 -14.34 -4.53 -1.16
N SER A 180 -14.53 -5.16 -2.34
CA SER A 180 -14.95 -4.48 -3.57
C SER A 180 -16.46 -4.32 -3.73
N GLY A 181 -17.26 -4.95 -2.84
CA GLY A 181 -18.70 -5.04 -3.03
C GLY A 181 -19.12 -5.98 -4.15
N GLY A 182 -18.31 -7.03 -4.43
CA GLY A 182 -18.63 -8.09 -5.40
C GLY A 182 -18.19 -7.77 -6.84
N ARG A 183 -17.24 -6.86 -7.03
CA ARG A 183 -16.68 -6.58 -8.37
C ARG A 183 -15.68 -7.63 -8.79
N GLU A 184 -15.62 -7.90 -10.10
CA GLU A 184 -14.65 -8.80 -10.72
C GLU A 184 -13.33 -8.07 -11.00
N PHE A 185 -12.21 -8.74 -10.74
CA PHE A 185 -10.85 -8.22 -10.97
C PHE A 185 -10.24 -8.70 -12.29
N GLY A 186 -10.93 -9.63 -12.97
CA GLY A 186 -10.48 -10.20 -14.25
C GLY A 186 -9.11 -10.88 -14.13
N PRO A 187 -8.17 -10.63 -15.06
CA PRO A 187 -6.90 -11.35 -15.07
C PRO A 187 -5.99 -11.02 -13.87
N ALA A 188 -6.29 -9.97 -13.11
CA ALA A 188 -5.49 -9.61 -11.93
C ALA A 188 -5.72 -10.58 -10.78
N GLU A 189 -6.92 -11.15 -10.64
CA GLU A 189 -7.28 -12.10 -9.59
C GLU A 189 -6.38 -13.34 -9.59
N GLU A 190 -6.16 -13.95 -10.76
CA GLU A 190 -5.27 -15.09 -10.89
C GLU A 190 -3.81 -14.74 -10.61
N ALA A 191 -3.38 -13.52 -10.95
CA ALA A 191 -2.05 -13.05 -10.62
C ALA A 191 -1.85 -12.86 -9.10
N TYR A 192 -2.86 -12.35 -8.39
CA TYR A 192 -2.84 -12.25 -6.92
C TYR A 192 -2.81 -13.62 -6.27
N LEU A 193 -3.68 -14.52 -6.71
CA LEU A 193 -3.73 -15.87 -6.19
C LEU A 193 -2.41 -16.60 -6.39
N ALA A 194 -1.85 -16.58 -7.61
CA ALA A 194 -0.58 -17.23 -7.90
C ALA A 194 0.58 -16.73 -7.02
N ALA A 195 0.62 -15.41 -6.78
CA ALA A 195 1.62 -14.81 -5.89
C ALA A 195 1.36 -15.17 -4.43
N PHE A 196 0.11 -15.09 -3.96
CA PHE A 196 -0.25 -15.26 -2.56
C PHE A 196 -0.26 -16.72 -2.09
N SER A 197 -0.47 -17.69 -2.97
CA SER A 197 -0.59 -19.11 -2.61
C SER A 197 0.71 -19.79 -2.13
N GLN A 198 1.83 -19.07 -2.12
CA GLN A 198 3.10 -19.57 -1.62
C GLN A 198 3.15 -19.45 -0.08
N PRO A 199 3.44 -20.55 0.67
CA PRO A 199 3.42 -20.54 2.14
C PRO A 199 4.26 -19.42 2.77
N GLU A 200 5.45 -19.17 2.21
CA GLU A 200 6.34 -18.13 2.69
C GLU A 200 5.75 -16.70 2.51
N ARG A 201 4.91 -16.50 1.50
CA ARG A 201 4.24 -15.20 1.27
C ARG A 201 3.02 -15.02 2.15
N ILE A 202 2.29 -16.11 2.41
CA ILE A 202 1.22 -16.12 3.42
C ILE A 202 1.82 -15.74 4.78
N HIS A 203 2.93 -16.38 5.17
CA HIS A 203 3.63 -16.06 6.41
C HIS A 203 4.12 -14.59 6.43
N ALA A 204 4.77 -14.13 5.37
CA ALA A 204 5.26 -12.75 5.27
C ALA A 204 4.11 -11.73 5.41
N SER A 205 2.95 -12.02 4.83
CA SER A 205 1.78 -11.17 4.98
C SER A 205 1.26 -11.12 6.41
N CYS A 206 1.25 -12.24 7.14
CA CYS A 206 0.92 -12.27 8.57
C CYS A 206 1.93 -11.45 9.38
N GLU A 207 3.22 -11.56 9.09
CA GLU A 207 4.27 -10.79 9.74
C GLU A 207 4.12 -9.28 9.51
N ASP A 208 3.72 -8.85 8.31
CA ASP A 208 3.37 -7.46 8.01
C ASP A 208 2.24 -6.94 8.91
N TYR A 209 1.21 -7.75 9.16
CA TYR A 209 0.12 -7.37 10.08
C TYR A 209 0.56 -7.41 11.54
N ARG A 210 1.39 -8.38 11.96
CA ARG A 210 1.97 -8.44 13.32
C ARG A 210 2.83 -7.21 13.59
N ALA A 211 3.68 -6.82 12.65
CA ALA A 211 4.45 -5.58 12.74
C ALA A 211 3.54 -4.36 12.89
N ALA A 212 2.45 -4.30 12.13
CA ALA A 212 1.49 -3.19 12.18
C ALA A 212 0.76 -3.08 13.53
N ALA A 213 0.53 -4.20 14.22
CA ALA A 213 -0.11 -4.22 15.53
C ALA A 213 0.88 -4.03 16.71
N GLY A 214 2.17 -4.01 16.44
CA GLY A 214 3.24 -3.89 17.42
C GLY A 214 4.17 -2.73 17.12
N ILE A 215 5.33 -3.06 16.53
CA ILE A 215 6.44 -2.12 16.32
C ILE A 215 6.07 -0.88 15.49
N ASP A 216 5.16 -1.00 14.51
CA ASP A 216 4.71 0.15 13.73
C ASP A 216 3.91 1.14 14.59
N LEU A 217 3.10 0.66 15.55
CA LEU A 217 2.39 1.54 16.50
C LEU A 217 3.35 2.25 17.44
N GLU A 218 4.44 1.59 17.85
CA GLU A 218 5.50 2.22 18.66
C GLU A 218 6.17 3.35 17.87
N HIS A 219 6.52 3.09 16.61
CA HIS A 219 7.07 4.09 15.71
C HIS A 219 6.11 5.26 15.50
N ASP A 220 4.82 4.99 15.26
CA ASP A 220 3.83 6.04 15.01
C ASP A 220 3.60 6.92 16.24
N ARG A 221 3.60 6.33 17.46
CA ARG A 221 3.50 7.09 18.71
C ARG A 221 4.73 7.96 18.96
N ALA A 222 5.93 7.40 18.75
CA ALA A 222 7.18 8.11 18.92
C ALA A 222 7.31 9.33 18.01
N ASP A 223 6.75 9.22 16.81
CA ASP A 223 6.84 10.27 15.78
C ASP A 223 5.58 11.13 15.68
N ARG A 224 4.58 10.97 16.54
CA ARG A 224 3.25 11.59 16.40
C ARG A 224 3.31 13.10 16.18
N ASP A 225 4.17 13.78 16.89
CA ASP A 225 4.31 15.26 16.84
C ASP A 225 5.18 15.74 15.66
N GLN A 226 5.73 14.82 14.89
CA GLN A 226 6.55 15.15 13.73
C GLN A 226 5.66 15.32 12.49
N LEU A 227 5.15 16.54 12.28
CA LEU A 227 4.29 16.84 11.13
C LEU A 227 5.06 16.80 9.81
N LEU A 228 4.41 16.30 8.77
CA LEU A 228 4.88 16.38 7.39
C LEU A 228 4.69 17.81 6.86
N ASN A 229 5.56 18.22 5.94
CA ASN A 229 5.47 19.51 5.24
C ASN A 229 5.43 19.30 3.71
N ILE A 230 4.74 18.27 3.29
CA ILE A 230 4.52 17.93 1.88
C ILE A 230 3.02 17.89 1.58
N PRO A 231 2.60 18.18 0.34
CA PRO A 231 1.22 18.00 -0.08
C PRO A 231 0.76 16.56 0.08
N ILE A 232 -0.45 16.38 0.64
CA ILE A 232 -1.07 15.06 0.82
C ILE A 232 -2.44 15.05 0.15
N GLN A 233 -2.67 14.02 -0.67
CA GLN A 233 -3.98 13.69 -1.22
C GLN A 233 -4.51 12.40 -0.61
N ILE A 234 -5.81 12.35 -0.35
CA ILE A 234 -6.51 11.16 0.11
C ILE A 234 -7.66 10.83 -0.81
N LEU A 235 -7.67 9.61 -1.34
CA LEU A 235 -8.81 9.04 -2.04
C LEU A 235 -9.34 7.88 -1.22
N TRP A 236 -10.67 7.82 -1.01
CA TRP A 236 -11.25 6.72 -0.23
C TRP A 236 -12.52 6.20 -0.88
N GLY A 237 -12.79 4.90 -0.69
CA GLY A 237 -14.01 4.28 -1.17
C GLY A 237 -15.23 4.76 -0.37
N LYS A 238 -16.20 5.36 -1.05
CA LYS A 238 -17.45 5.83 -0.44
C LYS A 238 -18.18 4.70 0.29
N HIS A 239 -18.10 3.50 -0.24
CA HIS A 239 -18.78 2.30 0.28
C HIS A 239 -17.90 1.46 1.20
N GLY A 240 -16.59 1.82 1.33
CA GLY A 240 -15.61 1.16 2.19
C GLY A 240 -15.73 1.57 3.67
N VAL A 241 -14.92 0.93 4.51
CA VAL A 241 -14.88 1.21 5.96
C VAL A 241 -14.36 2.62 6.24
N ILE A 242 -13.37 3.05 5.47
CA ILE A 242 -12.76 4.38 5.64
C ILE A 242 -13.79 5.48 5.45
N GLY A 243 -14.61 5.41 4.40
CA GLY A 243 -15.64 6.41 4.13
C GLY A 243 -16.81 6.41 5.11
N ARG A 244 -17.12 5.25 5.71
CA ARG A 244 -18.23 5.14 6.67
C ARG A 244 -17.86 5.53 8.10
N LYS A 245 -16.64 5.18 8.53
CA LYS A 245 -16.22 5.27 9.93
C LYS A 245 -15.37 6.50 10.23
N PHE A 246 -14.62 7.00 9.25
CA PHE A 246 -13.66 8.07 9.47
C PHE A 246 -14.03 9.35 8.72
N SER A 247 -13.44 10.45 9.16
CA SER A 247 -13.36 11.72 8.42
C SER A 247 -11.95 11.86 7.84
N PRO A 248 -11.62 11.21 6.70
CA PRO A 248 -10.23 11.01 6.28
C PRO A 248 -9.43 12.30 6.18
N ILE A 249 -10.00 13.36 5.60
CA ILE A 249 -9.36 14.68 5.50
C ILE A 249 -8.97 15.22 6.91
N LYS A 250 -9.90 15.15 7.86
CA LYS A 250 -9.64 15.65 9.23
C LYS A 250 -8.56 14.83 9.94
N VAL A 251 -8.59 13.51 9.78
CA VAL A 251 -7.60 12.61 10.39
C VAL A 251 -6.21 12.90 9.83
N TRP A 252 -6.07 12.96 8.51
CA TRP A 252 -4.77 13.24 7.88
C TRP A 252 -4.28 14.66 8.08
N GLN A 253 -5.17 15.65 8.25
CA GLN A 253 -4.78 17.02 8.53
C GLN A 253 -3.99 17.16 9.86
N ALA A 254 -4.18 16.21 10.79
CA ALA A 254 -3.40 16.15 12.04
C ALA A 254 -1.95 15.68 11.83
N TYR A 255 -1.57 15.21 10.64
CA TYR A 255 -0.23 14.69 10.32
C TYR A 255 0.60 15.63 9.43
N THR A 256 0.07 16.76 9.01
CA THR A 256 0.78 17.66 8.10
C THR A 256 0.48 19.13 8.39
N THR A 257 1.46 20.00 8.11
CA THR A 257 1.28 21.45 8.11
C THR A 257 0.61 21.97 6.84
N GLU A 258 0.66 21.16 5.76
CA GLU A 258 0.08 21.50 4.47
C GLU A 258 -1.42 21.16 4.43
N LYS A 259 -2.17 21.82 3.54
CA LYS A 259 -3.60 21.52 3.34
C LYS A 259 -3.77 20.14 2.71
N VAL A 260 -4.47 19.26 3.39
CA VAL A 260 -4.85 17.95 2.85
C VAL A 260 -5.97 18.10 1.82
N SER A 261 -5.80 17.48 0.67
CA SER A 261 -6.80 17.41 -0.39
C SER A 261 -7.36 15.98 -0.52
N GLY A 262 -8.48 15.82 -1.20
CA GLY A 262 -9.01 14.49 -1.50
C GLY A 262 -10.52 14.43 -1.61
N CYS A 263 -11.02 13.24 -1.92
CA CYS A 263 -12.46 13.00 -2.05
C CYS A 263 -12.82 11.52 -1.95
N ALA A 264 -14.10 11.25 -1.68
CA ALA A 264 -14.68 9.92 -1.81
C ALA A 264 -14.78 9.54 -3.30
N MET A 265 -14.42 8.28 -3.59
CA MET A 265 -14.58 7.63 -4.90
C MET A 265 -15.82 6.73 -4.86
N PRO A 266 -16.54 6.52 -5.98
CA PRO A 266 -17.75 5.68 -6.02
C PRO A 266 -17.39 4.18 -6.03
N THR A 267 -16.56 3.76 -5.08
CA THR A 267 -15.92 2.44 -5.02
C THR A 267 -16.03 1.83 -3.63
N GLY A 268 -15.67 0.55 -3.51
CA GLY A 268 -15.25 -0.09 -2.28
C GLY A 268 -13.79 0.21 -1.95
N HIS A 269 -13.06 -0.82 -1.53
CA HIS A 269 -11.67 -0.70 -1.08
C HIS A 269 -10.63 -0.60 -2.22
N PHE A 270 -10.83 -1.34 -3.31
CA PHE A 270 -9.83 -1.49 -4.37
C PHE A 270 -9.95 -0.39 -5.44
N ILE A 271 -9.83 0.86 -5.00
CA ILE A 271 -10.08 2.08 -5.78
C ILE A 271 -9.42 2.07 -7.17
N PRO A 272 -8.12 1.72 -7.35
CA PRO A 272 -7.46 1.74 -8.67
C PRO A 272 -8.02 0.74 -9.67
N GLU A 273 -8.66 -0.31 -9.21
CA GLU A 273 -9.24 -1.34 -10.06
C GLU A 273 -10.74 -1.13 -10.30
N GLU A 274 -11.44 -0.58 -9.29
CA GLU A 274 -12.87 -0.31 -9.35
C GLU A 274 -13.21 0.96 -10.14
N ASP A 275 -12.39 2.02 -10.01
CA ASP A 275 -12.52 3.27 -10.77
C ASP A 275 -11.17 3.78 -11.30
N PRO A 276 -10.55 3.05 -12.24
CA PRO A 276 -9.24 3.43 -12.77
C PRO A 276 -9.24 4.82 -13.43
N LYS A 277 -10.32 5.22 -14.12
CA LYS A 277 -10.40 6.53 -14.77
C LYS A 277 -10.43 7.67 -13.75
N GLY A 278 -11.21 7.52 -12.69
CA GLY A 278 -11.25 8.48 -11.61
C GLY A 278 -9.89 8.61 -10.92
N VAL A 279 -9.22 7.50 -10.62
CA VAL A 279 -7.87 7.50 -10.02
C VAL A 279 -6.86 8.19 -10.92
N ILE A 280 -6.81 7.86 -12.22
CA ILE A 280 -5.91 8.51 -13.19
C ILE A 280 -6.12 10.02 -13.17
N THR A 281 -7.36 10.48 -13.26
CA THR A 281 -7.68 11.92 -13.24
C THR A 281 -7.23 12.59 -11.96
N LYS A 282 -7.51 11.97 -10.80
CA LYS A 282 -7.18 12.55 -9.49
C LYS A 282 -5.67 12.59 -9.23
N LEU A 283 -4.94 11.51 -9.54
CA LEU A 283 -3.49 11.46 -9.37
C LEU A 283 -2.78 12.44 -10.32
N ASN A 284 -3.17 12.49 -11.61
CA ASN A 284 -2.61 13.45 -12.56
C ASN A 284 -2.81 14.89 -12.07
N ASN A 285 -4.04 15.28 -11.73
CA ASN A 285 -4.34 16.65 -11.30
C ASN A 285 -3.54 17.01 -10.03
N PHE A 286 -3.40 16.09 -9.09
CA PHE A 286 -2.69 16.33 -7.85
C PHE A 286 -1.19 16.47 -8.09
N PHE A 287 -0.54 15.48 -8.71
CA PHE A 287 0.90 15.48 -8.84
C PHE A 287 1.42 16.52 -9.84
N LEU A 288 0.68 16.80 -10.92
CA LEU A 288 1.06 17.86 -11.87
C LEU A 288 0.91 19.27 -11.27
N SER A 289 0.04 19.46 -10.29
CA SER A 289 -0.11 20.75 -9.61
C SER A 289 0.94 21.00 -8.52
N THR A 290 1.74 19.98 -8.19
CA THR A 290 2.79 20.05 -7.15
C THR A 290 4.21 20.00 -7.71
N ASN A 291 4.34 20.01 -9.04
CA ASN A 291 5.63 20.07 -9.76
C ASN A 291 6.21 21.47 -9.80
#